data_400552879db0f85cd81e0a1a1ed3b634
#
_entry.id   400552879db0f85cd81e0a1a1ed3b634
#
_cell.length_a   1.000
_cell.length_b   1.000
_cell.length_c   1.000
_cell.angle_alpha   90.00
_cell.angle_beta   90.00
_cell.angle_gamma   90.00
#
_symmetry.space_group_name_H-M   'P 1'
#
loop_
_entity.id
_entity.type
_entity.pdbx_description
1 polymer ?
#
loop_
_entity_poly.entity_id
_entity_poly.type
_entity_poly.pdbx_seq_one_letter_code
_entity_poly.pdbx_strand_id
1 'polypeptide(L)'
;MPIHAAARTQARLPAAVAFVREFPRLLATRIERSASPAARFLDPAAGRGQWCATRFYKLMPLAPEILSELRQRLGADNVLTSQEDLIPYSFDGTAALLQMPGCVVFVTTTEQVADVLRLANRTKTPLVTRGSGTGLSGGSLPVADCIILCTVRMGRILEVDRANLTMLVEPGVTTLAVADAATAVGLFYPPDPGSMKISTIGGNVAENSGGLRGLKYGITRNYVMGLEVVLPDGEVLWTGNKCVKDVAGYSLRDLFIGSEGTLGVVTKVLLKLIPKPAAKKTMVATFNAMDHAAQCVSDIIAAQIIPCTLEFLDRTTIHCVEDYAKVGLPLDCEALLLMETDGHPAAVEDEAAKMAELAKKNGAMAVRVAKNEAEANSLATARRSAFSALARLAPTTILEDATVPRSELAKMIRFVAAVAKKHNLRIGTFGHMGDGNLHPTFLTDERNTAEMARIHEAFKEIFDEAIRLGGTITGEHGVGVAKKDFLPKFAGDAQMRVMRALRGVLDPNRILNPGKMFD
;
A
#
# COMPACT_ATOMS: atom_id res chain seq x y z
N MET A 1 -43.39 -17.71 -28.96
CA MET A 1 -43.93 -16.88 -27.87
C MET A 1 -42.79 -16.11 -27.20
N PRO A 2 -42.90 -14.81 -26.94
CA PRO A 2 -41.77 -13.88 -26.94
C PRO A 2 -41.04 -13.83 -25.61
N ILE A 3 -39.71 -13.64 -25.76
CA ILE A 3 -38.73 -13.42 -24.67
C ILE A 3 -38.86 -11.98 -24.17
N HIS A 4 -39.11 -11.82 -22.87
CA HIS A 4 -39.16 -10.52 -22.22
C HIS A 4 -37.76 -9.89 -22.11
N ALA A 5 -37.63 -8.67 -22.61
CA ALA A 5 -36.49 -7.81 -22.49
C ALA A 5 -36.35 -7.34 -21.03
N ALA A 6 -35.22 -7.60 -20.38
CA ALA A 6 -34.87 -7.04 -19.09
C ALA A 6 -34.22 -5.65 -19.29
N ALA A 7 -34.77 -4.66 -18.61
CA ALA A 7 -34.38 -3.27 -18.64
C ALA A 7 -32.94 -3.08 -18.12
N ARG A 8 -32.13 -2.34 -18.89
CA ARG A 8 -30.82 -1.84 -18.47
C ARG A 8 -31.01 -0.69 -17.46
N THR A 9 -30.77 -0.96 -16.21
CA THR A 9 -30.57 0.08 -15.20
C THR A 9 -29.15 0.63 -15.30
N GLN A 10 -29.00 1.85 -15.79
CA GLN A 10 -27.73 2.60 -15.72
C GLN A 10 -27.45 2.93 -14.25
N ALA A 11 -26.50 2.24 -13.65
CA ALA A 11 -26.00 2.59 -12.33
C ALA A 11 -25.21 3.92 -12.39
N ARG A 12 -25.61 4.89 -11.58
CA ARG A 12 -24.93 6.17 -11.40
C ARG A 12 -23.52 5.92 -10.83
N LEU A 13 -22.52 6.60 -11.36
CA LEU A 13 -21.14 6.60 -10.87
C LEU A 13 -21.07 6.93 -9.36
N PRO A 14 -20.25 6.20 -8.59
CA PRO A 14 -20.11 6.46 -7.14
C PRO A 14 -19.43 7.82 -6.86
N ALA A 15 -19.73 8.39 -5.70
CA ALA A 15 -19.25 9.69 -5.19
C ALA A 15 -17.71 9.87 -5.15
N ALA A 16 -16.93 8.81 -5.32
CA ALA A 16 -15.47 8.86 -5.38
C ALA A 16 -14.91 9.71 -6.53
N VAL A 17 -15.63 9.83 -7.65
CA VAL A 17 -15.20 10.65 -8.81
C VAL A 17 -15.38 12.14 -8.54
N ALA A 18 -16.32 12.53 -7.65
CA ALA A 18 -16.53 13.91 -7.27
C ALA A 18 -15.41 14.43 -6.33
N PHE A 19 -14.89 13.57 -5.45
CA PHE A 19 -13.82 13.93 -4.52
C PHE A 19 -12.50 14.26 -5.24
N VAL A 20 -12.18 13.57 -6.33
CA VAL A 20 -10.98 13.83 -7.15
C VAL A 20 -11.05 15.20 -7.86
N ARG A 21 -12.23 15.75 -8.11
CA ARG A 21 -12.40 17.07 -8.74
C ARG A 21 -12.30 18.27 -7.79
N GLU A 22 -12.54 18.08 -6.49
CA GLU A 22 -12.47 19.19 -5.51
C GLU A 22 -11.11 19.33 -4.82
N PHE A 23 -10.32 18.26 -4.75
CA PHE A 23 -9.00 18.26 -4.12
C PHE A 23 -7.99 19.26 -4.73
N PRO A 24 -7.96 19.51 -6.04
CA PRO A 24 -7.05 20.51 -6.65
C PRO A 24 -7.24 21.93 -6.16
N ARG A 25 -8.46 22.34 -5.82
CA ARG A 25 -8.76 23.72 -5.38
C ARG A 25 -8.22 24.04 -3.98
N LEU A 26 -8.18 23.05 -3.10
CA LEU A 26 -7.65 23.18 -1.74
C LEU A 26 -6.11 23.20 -1.71
N LEU A 27 -5.47 22.49 -2.65
CA LEU A 27 -4.01 22.49 -2.78
C LEU A 27 -3.47 23.75 -3.45
N ALA A 28 -4.14 24.26 -4.47
CA ALA A 28 -3.76 25.49 -5.18
C ALA A 28 -3.69 26.70 -4.23
N THR A 29 -4.64 26.85 -3.31
CA THR A 29 -4.65 27.93 -2.30
C THR A 29 -3.53 27.82 -1.26
N ARG A 30 -2.96 26.63 -1.07
CA ARG A 30 -1.83 26.41 -0.15
C ARG A 30 -0.48 26.72 -0.83
N ILE A 31 -0.38 26.49 -2.13
CA ILE A 31 0.83 26.77 -2.93
C ILE A 31 1.03 28.28 -3.13
N GLU A 32 -0.05 29.03 -3.38
CA GLU A 32 0.03 30.49 -3.58
C GLU A 32 0.45 31.28 -2.32
N ARG A 33 0.24 30.75 -1.13
CA ARG A 33 0.63 31.41 0.15
C ARG A 33 2.08 31.18 0.57
N SER A 34 2.84 30.33 -0.09
CA SER A 34 4.22 30.00 0.26
C SER A 34 5.31 30.57 -0.67
N ALA A 35 4.93 31.35 -1.67
CA ALA A 35 5.89 31.96 -2.59
C ALA A 35 6.56 33.20 -1.97
N SER A 36 7.75 33.02 -1.39
CA SER A 36 8.70 34.09 -1.06
C SER A 36 9.89 34.03 -2.01
N PRO A 37 10.37 35.18 -2.57
CA PRO A 37 11.36 35.17 -3.64
C PRO A 37 12.79 35.16 -3.08
N ALA A 38 13.42 33.99 -2.94
CA ALA A 38 14.89 33.90 -2.86
C ALA A 38 15.37 32.46 -3.16
N ALA A 39 15.49 32.09 -4.41
CA ALA A 39 16.22 30.89 -4.80
C ALA A 39 17.55 31.25 -5.46
N ARG A 40 18.67 30.97 -4.79
CA ARG A 40 20.00 30.96 -5.41
C ARG A 40 20.32 29.53 -5.86
N PHE A 41 20.75 29.41 -7.09
CA PHE A 41 21.19 28.18 -7.74
C PHE A 41 22.40 27.56 -7.04
N LEU A 42 22.41 26.23 -6.88
CA LEU A 42 23.57 25.44 -6.53
C LEU A 42 23.77 24.28 -7.52
N ASP A 43 25.02 23.98 -7.78
CA ASP A 43 25.71 23.17 -8.77
C ASP A 43 25.39 21.65 -8.71
N PRO A 44 25.29 20.93 -9.86
CA PRO A 44 24.96 19.50 -9.93
C PRO A 44 26.08 18.53 -9.53
N ALA A 45 27.23 18.99 -9.03
CA ALA A 45 28.42 18.15 -8.79
C ALA A 45 28.60 17.61 -7.36
N ALA A 46 27.64 17.84 -6.43
CA ALA A 46 27.78 17.36 -5.06
C ALA A 46 27.02 16.02 -4.83
N GLY A 47 27.79 15.02 -4.44
CA GLY A 47 27.39 13.62 -4.34
C GLY A 47 26.31 13.27 -3.33
N ARG A 48 25.70 12.11 -3.62
CA ARG A 48 24.90 11.18 -2.79
C ARG A 48 24.33 11.69 -1.47
N GLY A 49 23.00 11.74 -1.37
CA GLY A 49 22.29 11.77 -0.10
C GLY A 49 21.69 13.11 0.32
N GLN A 50 21.14 13.94 -0.59
CA GLN A 50 20.40 15.15 -0.20
C GLN A 50 18.91 15.03 -0.52
N TRP A 51 18.11 14.77 0.51
CA TRP A 51 16.72 15.15 0.55
C TRP A 51 16.65 16.68 0.64
N CYS A 52 16.38 17.37 -0.46
CA CYS A 52 16.37 18.82 -0.48
C CYS A 52 14.96 19.36 -0.70
N ALA A 53 14.53 20.21 0.21
CA ALA A 53 13.29 20.97 0.16
C ALA A 53 13.17 21.79 -1.13
N THR A 54 11.93 21.84 -1.64
CA THR A 54 11.44 22.76 -2.69
C THR A 54 12.25 22.82 -3.98
N ARG A 55 12.23 21.76 -4.78
CA ARG A 55 12.42 21.87 -6.22
C ARG A 55 11.04 21.92 -6.88
N PHE A 56 10.61 23.10 -7.31
CA PHE A 56 9.67 23.19 -8.43
C PHE A 56 10.39 22.61 -9.64
N TYR A 57 10.20 21.33 -9.90
CA TYR A 57 10.79 20.72 -11.08
C TYR A 57 10.13 21.36 -12.30
N LYS A 58 10.98 21.93 -13.16
CA LYS A 58 10.56 22.44 -14.44
C LYS A 58 9.82 21.32 -15.17
N LEU A 59 8.56 21.59 -15.56
CA LEU A 59 7.83 20.69 -16.44
C LEU A 59 8.67 20.54 -17.71
N MET A 60 9.11 19.32 -18.02
CA MET A 60 9.73 18.98 -19.28
C MET A 60 8.68 18.23 -20.09
N PRO A 61 8.05 18.88 -21.06
CA PRO A 61 7.02 18.24 -21.86
C PRO A 61 7.64 17.17 -22.75
N LEU A 62 6.92 16.06 -22.92
CA LEU A 62 7.25 15.06 -23.92
C LEU A 62 7.29 15.67 -25.32
N ALA A 63 8.05 15.04 -26.22
CA ALA A 63 8.09 15.45 -27.61
C ALA A 63 6.67 15.56 -28.21
N PRO A 64 6.37 16.62 -28.99
CA PRO A 64 5.03 16.86 -29.54
C PRO A 64 4.48 15.66 -30.33
N GLU A 65 5.35 14.90 -31.01
CA GLU A 65 5.00 13.73 -31.79
C GLU A 65 4.45 12.61 -30.90
N ILE A 66 5.06 12.39 -29.72
CA ILE A 66 4.61 11.40 -28.74
C ILE A 66 3.22 11.79 -28.22
N LEU A 67 3.04 13.06 -27.84
CA LEU A 67 1.75 13.56 -27.36
C LEU A 67 0.66 13.49 -28.43
N SER A 68 1.00 13.78 -29.68
CA SER A 68 0.08 13.67 -30.83
C SER A 68 -0.37 12.22 -31.02
N GLU A 69 0.55 11.26 -31.01
CA GLU A 69 0.23 9.84 -31.15
C GLU A 69 -0.61 9.30 -29.97
N LEU A 70 -0.28 9.70 -28.73
CA LEU A 70 -1.09 9.36 -27.56
C LEU A 70 -2.53 9.87 -27.69
N ARG A 71 -2.72 11.14 -28.12
CA ARG A 71 -4.06 11.71 -28.33
C ARG A 71 -4.81 11.02 -29.45
N GLN A 72 -4.14 10.63 -30.52
CA GLN A 72 -4.76 9.89 -31.62
C GLN A 72 -5.27 8.51 -31.19
N ARG A 73 -4.49 7.79 -30.35
CA ARG A 73 -4.83 6.43 -29.89
C ARG A 73 -5.86 6.41 -28.77
N LEU A 74 -5.77 7.36 -27.84
CA LEU A 74 -6.55 7.36 -26.61
C LEU A 74 -7.70 8.36 -26.61
N GLY A 75 -7.69 9.34 -27.51
CA GLY A 75 -8.55 10.53 -27.47
C GLY A 75 -7.93 11.65 -26.60
N ALA A 76 -8.16 12.90 -27.02
CA ALA A 76 -7.54 14.08 -26.39
C ALA A 76 -7.88 14.19 -24.88
N ASP A 77 -9.12 13.89 -24.48
CA ASP A 77 -9.59 13.97 -23.09
C ASP A 77 -8.96 12.93 -22.15
N ASN A 78 -8.24 11.97 -22.71
CA ASN A 78 -7.54 10.92 -21.96
C ASN A 78 -6.04 11.20 -21.83
N VAL A 79 -5.55 12.38 -22.28
CA VAL A 79 -4.13 12.75 -22.24
C VAL A 79 -3.99 14.12 -21.58
N LEU A 80 -3.59 14.12 -20.31
CA LEU A 80 -3.37 15.34 -19.53
C LEU A 80 -1.95 15.86 -19.74
N THR A 81 -1.81 17.16 -19.97
CA THR A 81 -0.52 17.82 -20.21
C THR A 81 -0.41 19.19 -19.55
N SER A 82 -1.50 19.78 -19.03
CA SER A 82 -1.42 21.04 -18.31
C SER A 82 -0.76 20.84 -16.93
N GLN A 83 -0.03 21.82 -16.45
CA GLN A 83 0.66 21.72 -15.16
C GLN A 83 -0.32 21.45 -14.03
N GLU A 84 -1.47 22.09 -14.04
CA GLU A 84 -2.52 21.95 -13.03
C GLU A 84 -3.06 20.52 -12.96
N ASP A 85 -3.27 19.90 -14.12
CA ASP A 85 -3.77 18.52 -14.23
C ASP A 85 -2.71 17.50 -13.81
N LEU A 86 -1.42 17.80 -13.95
CA LEU A 86 -0.31 16.91 -13.63
C LEU A 86 0.05 16.91 -12.13
N ILE A 87 -0.23 17.98 -11.39
CA ILE A 87 0.10 18.10 -9.96
C ILE A 87 -0.42 16.90 -9.13
N PRO A 88 -1.68 16.41 -9.26
CA PRO A 88 -2.16 15.28 -8.48
C PRO A 88 -1.42 13.95 -8.75
N TYR A 89 -0.67 13.88 -9.83
CA TYR A 89 0.09 12.70 -10.26
C TYR A 89 1.58 12.84 -10.01
N SER A 90 2.04 13.95 -9.45
CA SER A 90 3.45 14.22 -9.15
C SER A 90 3.95 13.54 -7.87
N PHE A 91 3.09 12.92 -7.09
CA PHE A 91 3.37 12.25 -5.81
C PHE A 91 2.46 11.03 -5.62
N ASP A 92 2.79 10.18 -4.66
CA ASP A 92 1.93 9.11 -4.14
C ASP A 92 1.68 9.30 -2.64
N GLY A 93 1.41 8.24 -1.87
CA GLY A 93 1.25 8.34 -0.41
C GLY A 93 2.54 8.70 0.34
N THR A 94 3.69 8.73 -0.33
CA THR A 94 5.00 9.11 0.24
C THR A 94 5.17 10.63 0.15
N ALA A 95 4.57 11.35 1.09
CA ALA A 95 4.38 12.80 1.03
C ALA A 95 5.65 13.66 0.83
N ALA A 96 6.83 13.13 1.21
CA ALA A 96 8.12 13.82 1.08
C ALA A 96 8.74 13.72 -0.33
N LEU A 97 8.14 12.93 -1.24
CA LEU A 97 8.65 12.71 -2.59
C LEU A 97 7.74 13.38 -3.61
N LEU A 98 8.32 14.20 -4.50
CA LEU A 98 7.61 14.89 -5.55
C LEU A 98 8.43 14.98 -6.84
N GLN A 99 7.81 14.61 -7.97
CA GLN A 99 8.37 14.75 -9.31
C GLN A 99 7.25 14.95 -10.34
N MET A 100 7.35 15.96 -11.18
CA MET A 100 6.36 16.17 -12.26
C MET A 100 6.56 15.15 -13.38
N PRO A 101 5.48 14.52 -13.90
CA PRO A 101 5.55 13.70 -15.11
C PRO A 101 5.54 14.54 -16.38
N GLY A 102 5.88 13.95 -17.54
CA GLY A 102 5.72 14.57 -18.84
C GLY A 102 4.27 14.64 -19.32
N CYS A 103 3.48 13.59 -19.04
CA CYS A 103 2.03 13.55 -19.22
C CYS A 103 1.38 12.46 -18.38
N VAL A 104 0.03 12.50 -18.29
CA VAL A 104 -0.78 11.41 -17.72
C VAL A 104 -1.73 10.92 -18.78
N VAL A 105 -1.80 9.60 -18.96
CA VAL A 105 -2.75 8.96 -19.86
C VAL A 105 -3.70 8.04 -19.12
N PHE A 106 -4.99 8.10 -19.46
CA PHE A 106 -6.00 7.18 -18.95
C PHE A 106 -6.31 6.13 -19.99
N VAL A 107 -6.28 4.88 -19.57
CA VAL A 107 -6.62 3.72 -20.39
C VAL A 107 -7.87 3.03 -19.85
N THR A 108 -8.61 2.38 -20.75
CA THR A 108 -9.86 1.67 -20.45
C THR A 108 -9.85 0.22 -20.95
N THR A 109 -8.88 -0.15 -21.78
CA THR A 109 -8.76 -1.50 -22.34
C THR A 109 -7.31 -1.98 -22.37
N THR A 110 -7.12 -3.30 -22.43
CA THR A 110 -5.81 -3.95 -22.58
C THR A 110 -5.09 -3.50 -23.84
N GLU A 111 -5.82 -3.32 -24.95
CA GLU A 111 -5.26 -2.89 -26.24
C GLU A 111 -4.68 -1.48 -26.14
N GLN A 112 -5.35 -0.56 -25.44
CA GLN A 112 -4.82 0.79 -25.19
C GLN A 112 -3.53 0.75 -24.36
N VAL A 113 -3.45 -0.13 -23.34
CA VAL A 113 -2.22 -0.36 -22.58
C VAL A 113 -1.10 -0.83 -23.49
N ALA A 114 -1.37 -1.83 -24.35
CA ALA A 114 -0.40 -2.36 -25.32
C ALA A 114 0.08 -1.29 -26.30
N ASP A 115 -0.82 -0.45 -26.77
CA ASP A 115 -0.48 0.65 -27.70
C ASP A 115 0.43 1.70 -27.04
N VAL A 116 0.15 2.08 -25.78
CA VAL A 116 1.00 3.01 -25.03
C VAL A 116 2.38 2.39 -24.77
N LEU A 117 2.44 1.11 -24.41
CA LEU A 117 3.70 0.40 -24.18
C LEU A 117 4.54 0.30 -25.46
N ARG A 118 3.94 -0.06 -26.61
CA ARG A 118 4.65 -0.09 -27.90
C ARG A 118 5.23 1.28 -28.27
N LEU A 119 4.46 2.35 -28.03
CA LEU A 119 4.94 3.72 -28.24
C LEU A 119 6.11 4.03 -27.31
N ALA A 120 5.95 3.83 -26.00
CA ALA A 120 6.98 4.08 -25.01
C ALA A 120 8.28 3.29 -25.30
N ASN A 121 8.14 2.01 -25.67
CA ASN A 121 9.27 1.13 -26.00
C ASN A 121 10.03 1.59 -27.26
N ARG A 122 9.28 1.95 -28.32
CA ARG A 122 9.85 2.48 -29.57
C ARG A 122 10.59 3.79 -29.36
N THR A 123 10.04 4.69 -28.56
CA THR A 123 10.61 6.02 -28.29
C THR A 123 11.57 6.03 -27.10
N LYS A 124 11.70 4.91 -26.38
CA LYS A 124 12.47 4.77 -25.12
C LYS A 124 12.00 5.77 -24.05
N THR A 125 10.71 6.11 -24.07
CA THR A 125 10.10 7.03 -23.10
C THR A 125 9.82 6.26 -21.81
N PRO A 126 10.26 6.76 -20.64
CA PRO A 126 9.93 6.17 -19.36
C PRO A 126 8.42 6.10 -19.13
N LEU A 127 7.95 5.00 -18.55
CA LEU A 127 6.54 4.79 -18.23
C LEU A 127 6.41 4.38 -16.78
N VAL A 128 5.52 5.05 -16.05
CA VAL A 128 5.18 4.72 -14.66
C VAL A 128 3.71 4.34 -14.61
N THR A 129 3.42 3.10 -14.23
CA THR A 129 2.04 2.63 -14.05
C THR A 129 1.49 3.14 -12.72
N ARG A 130 0.23 3.62 -12.73
CA ARG A 130 -0.41 4.16 -11.54
C ARG A 130 -1.87 3.70 -11.43
N GLY A 131 -2.24 3.23 -10.26
CA GLY A 131 -3.64 3.12 -9.81
C GLY A 131 -4.09 4.44 -9.16
N SER A 132 -4.62 4.38 -7.95
CA SER A 132 -5.04 5.56 -7.17
C SER A 132 -3.88 6.33 -6.49
N GLY A 133 -2.65 5.80 -6.52
CA GLY A 133 -1.48 6.47 -5.94
C GLY A 133 -1.43 6.45 -4.41
N THR A 134 -1.91 5.38 -3.80
CA THR A 134 -1.92 5.19 -2.33
C THR A 134 -0.64 4.54 -1.79
N GLY A 135 0.30 4.14 -2.65
CA GLY A 135 1.57 3.52 -2.27
C GLY A 135 2.40 4.41 -1.34
N LEU A 136 3.18 3.79 -0.45
CA LEU A 136 3.93 4.43 0.64
C LEU A 136 5.46 4.27 0.48
N SER A 137 5.92 3.85 -0.70
CA SER A 137 7.34 3.63 -1.01
C SER A 137 7.87 4.51 -2.16
N GLY A 138 7.03 5.35 -2.77
CA GLY A 138 7.36 6.06 -3.99
C GLY A 138 7.31 5.16 -5.24
N GLY A 139 6.62 4.02 -5.17
CA GLY A 139 6.49 3.05 -6.26
C GLY A 139 5.81 3.63 -7.50
N SER A 140 4.83 4.52 -7.33
CA SER A 140 4.16 5.23 -8.44
C SER A 140 4.61 6.68 -8.62
N LEU A 141 5.71 7.10 -7.97
CA LEU A 141 6.31 8.41 -8.16
C LEU A 141 6.80 8.56 -9.62
N PRO A 142 6.46 9.63 -10.34
CA PRO A 142 7.02 9.88 -11.67
C PRO A 142 8.53 9.96 -11.70
N VAL A 143 9.10 9.76 -12.88
CA VAL A 143 10.43 10.28 -13.23
C VAL A 143 10.26 11.42 -14.23
N ALA A 144 11.31 12.22 -14.43
CA ALA A 144 11.26 13.28 -15.43
C ALA A 144 10.90 12.73 -16.82
N ASP A 145 10.10 13.47 -17.57
CA ASP A 145 9.71 13.14 -18.96
C ASP A 145 9.00 11.79 -19.13
N CYS A 146 8.41 11.23 -18.07
CA CYS A 146 7.71 9.97 -18.15
C CYS A 146 6.25 10.12 -18.59
N ILE A 147 5.70 9.04 -19.13
CA ILE A 147 4.27 8.83 -19.26
C ILE A 147 3.76 8.18 -17.97
N ILE A 148 2.83 8.81 -17.26
CA ILE A 148 2.03 8.13 -16.24
C ILE A 148 0.90 7.38 -16.95
N LEU A 149 0.92 6.05 -16.88
CA LEU A 149 -0.17 5.21 -17.36
C LEU A 149 -1.14 4.93 -16.21
N CYS A 150 -2.28 5.62 -16.21
CA CYS A 150 -3.26 5.54 -15.14
C CYS A 150 -4.37 4.53 -15.47
N THR A 151 -4.49 3.48 -14.65
CA THR A 151 -5.42 2.36 -14.88
C THR A 151 -6.76 2.50 -14.16
N VAL A 152 -7.01 3.60 -13.43
CA VAL A 152 -8.24 3.77 -12.62
C VAL A 152 -9.55 3.70 -13.40
N ARG A 153 -9.50 3.91 -14.74
CA ARG A 153 -10.67 3.79 -15.62
C ARG A 153 -10.94 2.35 -16.09
N MET A 154 -10.03 1.42 -15.83
CA MET A 154 -10.24 -0.02 -15.99
C MET A 154 -10.87 -0.58 -14.70
N GLY A 155 -12.12 -0.24 -14.44
CA GLY A 155 -12.76 -0.40 -13.13
C GLY A 155 -13.94 -1.40 -13.12
N ARG A 156 -13.94 -2.40 -13.99
CA ARG A 156 -15.03 -3.37 -14.09
C ARG A 156 -14.74 -4.67 -13.33
N ILE A 157 -15.73 -5.17 -12.59
CA ILE A 157 -15.77 -6.57 -12.16
C ILE A 157 -16.35 -7.34 -13.35
N LEU A 158 -15.54 -8.21 -13.98
CA LEU A 158 -15.88 -8.90 -15.21
C LEU A 158 -16.67 -10.18 -14.95
N GLU A 159 -16.37 -10.89 -13.87
CA GLU A 159 -17.02 -12.14 -13.49
C GLU A 159 -16.97 -12.34 -11.98
N VAL A 160 -18.05 -12.91 -11.42
CA VAL A 160 -18.08 -13.48 -10.06
C VAL A 160 -18.53 -14.93 -10.18
N ASP A 161 -17.60 -15.85 -10.02
CA ASP A 161 -17.83 -17.30 -10.18
C ASP A 161 -17.93 -17.97 -8.81
N ARG A 162 -19.17 -18.16 -8.35
CA ARG A 162 -19.44 -18.78 -7.05
C ARG A 162 -19.06 -20.27 -7.01
N ALA A 163 -19.13 -20.95 -8.14
CA ALA A 163 -18.86 -22.39 -8.20
C ALA A 163 -17.35 -22.68 -8.04
N ASN A 164 -16.51 -21.80 -8.61
CA ASN A 164 -15.06 -21.91 -8.50
C ASN A 164 -14.46 -21.02 -7.41
N LEU A 165 -15.28 -20.25 -6.67
CA LEU A 165 -14.85 -19.31 -5.63
C LEU A 165 -13.82 -18.30 -6.19
N THR A 166 -14.11 -17.72 -7.36
CA THR A 166 -13.21 -16.79 -8.03
C THR A 166 -13.93 -15.51 -8.46
N MET A 167 -13.15 -14.47 -8.71
CA MET A 167 -13.62 -13.21 -9.27
C MET A 167 -12.58 -12.72 -10.27
N LEU A 168 -13.03 -12.35 -11.50
CA LEU A 168 -12.19 -11.72 -12.51
C LEU A 168 -12.46 -10.23 -12.52
N VAL A 169 -11.41 -9.42 -12.33
CA VAL A 169 -11.53 -7.97 -12.23
C VAL A 169 -10.49 -7.24 -13.08
N GLU A 170 -10.80 -6.01 -13.47
CA GLU A 170 -9.84 -5.07 -14.02
C GLU A 170 -8.99 -4.40 -12.92
N PRO A 171 -7.77 -3.91 -13.23
CA PRO A 171 -6.81 -3.43 -12.24
C PRO A 171 -7.26 -2.16 -11.49
N GLY A 172 -8.15 -1.35 -12.06
CA GLY A 172 -8.67 -0.12 -11.46
C GLY A 172 -9.83 -0.33 -10.48
N VAL A 173 -10.33 -1.56 -10.31
CA VAL A 173 -11.35 -1.87 -9.29
C VAL A 173 -10.77 -1.64 -7.91
N THR A 174 -11.49 -0.95 -7.02
CA THR A 174 -11.04 -0.74 -5.64
C THR A 174 -11.15 -2.02 -4.83
N THR A 175 -10.27 -2.16 -3.83
CA THR A 175 -10.27 -3.31 -2.91
C THR A 175 -11.63 -3.45 -2.20
N LEU A 176 -12.23 -2.33 -1.79
CA LEU A 176 -13.56 -2.32 -1.16
C LEU A 176 -14.64 -2.84 -2.11
N ALA A 177 -14.62 -2.43 -3.38
CA ALA A 177 -15.61 -2.88 -4.36
C ALA A 177 -15.54 -4.41 -4.58
N VAL A 178 -14.31 -4.99 -4.57
CA VAL A 178 -14.13 -6.45 -4.60
C VAL A 178 -14.70 -7.11 -3.34
N ALA A 179 -14.40 -6.56 -2.16
CA ALA A 179 -14.91 -7.09 -0.89
C ALA A 179 -16.44 -7.05 -0.80
N ASP A 180 -17.05 -5.95 -1.26
CA ASP A 180 -18.50 -5.76 -1.28
C ASP A 180 -19.16 -6.73 -2.27
N ALA A 181 -18.62 -6.88 -3.48
CA ALA A 181 -19.11 -7.81 -4.49
C ALA A 181 -19.01 -9.27 -4.03
N ALA A 182 -17.92 -9.65 -3.37
CA ALA A 182 -17.77 -10.98 -2.77
C ALA A 182 -18.82 -11.20 -1.67
N THR A 183 -19.00 -10.22 -0.77
CA THR A 183 -19.95 -10.28 0.34
C THR A 183 -21.39 -10.42 -0.16
N ALA A 184 -21.76 -9.71 -1.23
CA ALA A 184 -23.09 -9.77 -1.82
C ALA A 184 -23.50 -11.17 -2.30
N VAL A 185 -22.53 -12.06 -2.55
CA VAL A 185 -22.77 -13.45 -2.96
C VAL A 185 -22.42 -14.47 -1.87
N GLY A 186 -22.22 -14.03 -0.62
CA GLY A 186 -21.88 -14.91 0.53
C GLY A 186 -20.43 -15.38 0.56
N LEU A 187 -19.56 -14.73 -0.21
CA LEU A 187 -18.13 -14.99 -0.25
C LEU A 187 -17.33 -13.87 0.44
N PHE A 188 -16.03 -14.05 0.54
CA PHE A 188 -15.13 -13.15 1.25
C PHE A 188 -13.81 -13.01 0.50
N TYR A 189 -13.37 -11.75 0.34
CA TYR A 189 -12.03 -11.39 -0.12
C TYR A 189 -11.24 -10.83 1.08
N PRO A 190 -10.30 -11.61 1.65
CA PRO A 190 -9.66 -11.25 2.91
C PRO A 190 -8.69 -10.07 2.87
N PRO A 191 -7.84 -9.86 1.83
CA PRO A 191 -6.86 -8.78 1.85
C PRO A 191 -7.54 -7.41 2.04
N ASP A 192 -7.10 -6.66 3.08
CA ASP A 192 -7.73 -5.41 3.49
C ASP A 192 -6.72 -4.32 3.85
N PRO A 193 -5.90 -3.86 2.90
CA PRO A 193 -4.97 -2.77 3.15
C PRO A 193 -5.67 -1.57 3.78
N GLY A 194 -4.96 -0.80 4.60
CA GLY A 194 -5.53 0.38 5.26
C GLY A 194 -6.19 1.36 4.29
N SER A 195 -5.71 1.39 3.06
CA SER A 195 -6.23 2.20 1.93
C SER A 195 -7.37 1.55 1.13
N MET A 196 -7.96 0.42 1.56
CA MET A 196 -8.90 -0.40 0.78
C MET A 196 -10.07 0.37 0.13
N LYS A 197 -10.47 1.50 0.70
CA LYS A 197 -11.54 2.34 0.15
C LYS A 197 -11.19 2.99 -1.18
N ILE A 198 -9.91 3.17 -1.45
CA ILE A 198 -9.40 3.89 -2.62
C ILE A 198 -8.29 3.13 -3.35
N SER A 199 -7.54 2.24 -2.70
CA SER A 199 -6.51 1.42 -3.36
C SER A 199 -7.13 0.51 -4.41
N THR A 200 -6.43 0.36 -5.54
CA THR A 200 -6.86 -0.46 -6.68
C THR A 200 -6.23 -1.84 -6.65
N ILE A 201 -6.93 -2.84 -7.16
CA ILE A 201 -6.44 -4.22 -7.20
C ILE A 201 -5.12 -4.33 -7.98
N GLY A 202 -4.96 -3.59 -9.09
CA GLY A 202 -3.69 -3.57 -9.83
C GLY A 202 -2.53 -3.03 -9.00
N GLY A 203 -2.77 -1.99 -8.20
CA GLY A 203 -1.79 -1.47 -7.23
C GLY A 203 -1.47 -2.48 -6.13
N ASN A 204 -2.50 -3.13 -5.57
CA ASN A 204 -2.29 -4.17 -4.55
C ASN A 204 -1.46 -5.34 -5.09
N VAL A 205 -1.66 -5.74 -6.35
CA VAL A 205 -0.86 -6.79 -7.00
C VAL A 205 0.58 -6.31 -7.21
N ALA A 206 0.76 -5.08 -7.70
CA ALA A 206 2.10 -4.54 -7.98
C ALA A 206 2.96 -4.44 -6.71
N GLU A 207 2.37 -4.03 -5.57
CA GLU A 207 3.06 -3.94 -4.27
C GLU A 207 3.04 -5.27 -3.48
N ASN A 208 2.16 -6.22 -3.84
CA ASN A 208 1.86 -7.38 -3.02
C ASN A 208 1.36 -6.97 -1.63
N SER A 209 0.44 -6.01 -1.56
CA SER A 209 0.01 -5.36 -0.33
C SER A 209 -0.61 -6.32 0.68
N GLY A 210 -0.37 -6.04 1.96
CA GLY A 210 -0.94 -6.74 3.12
C GLY A 210 -2.18 -6.03 3.68
N GLY A 211 -2.28 -6.02 5.01
CA GLY A 211 -3.37 -5.38 5.77
C GLY A 211 -3.64 -6.06 7.10
N LEU A 212 -4.68 -5.60 7.82
CA LEU A 212 -5.01 -6.02 9.18
C LEU A 212 -5.21 -7.54 9.34
N ARG A 213 -5.65 -8.22 8.27
CA ARG A 213 -5.96 -9.66 8.27
C ARG A 213 -4.80 -10.53 7.80
N GLY A 214 -3.63 -9.95 7.57
CA GLY A 214 -2.45 -10.66 7.07
C GLY A 214 -2.06 -11.88 7.87
N LEU A 215 -2.16 -11.79 9.20
CA LEU A 215 -1.81 -12.87 10.12
C LEU A 215 -2.54 -14.19 9.82
N LYS A 216 -3.86 -14.16 9.67
CA LYS A 216 -4.69 -15.37 9.47
C LYS A 216 -4.83 -15.74 8.01
N TYR A 217 -5.04 -14.73 7.18
CA TYR A 217 -5.46 -14.95 5.80
C TYR A 217 -4.33 -14.75 4.78
N GLY A 218 -3.22 -14.15 5.18
CA GLY A 218 -2.15 -13.80 4.25
C GLY A 218 -2.43 -12.48 3.51
N ILE A 219 -1.65 -12.26 2.46
CA ILE A 219 -1.58 -11.00 1.71
C ILE A 219 -2.10 -11.17 0.29
N THR A 220 -2.03 -10.15 -0.54
CA THR A 220 -2.56 -10.14 -1.92
C THR A 220 -2.12 -11.36 -2.74
N ARG A 221 -0.85 -11.75 -2.69
CA ARG A 221 -0.29 -12.93 -3.40
C ARG A 221 -1.09 -14.21 -3.17
N ASN A 222 -1.58 -14.42 -1.95
CA ASN A 222 -2.31 -15.65 -1.57
C ASN A 222 -3.70 -15.74 -2.23
N TYR A 223 -4.18 -14.62 -2.80
CA TYR A 223 -5.50 -14.53 -3.42
C TYR A 223 -5.48 -14.24 -4.92
N VAL A 224 -4.33 -14.08 -5.53
CA VAL A 224 -4.20 -13.97 -6.99
C VAL A 224 -4.04 -15.37 -7.58
N MET A 225 -4.95 -15.80 -8.45
CA MET A 225 -4.90 -17.08 -9.15
C MET A 225 -4.39 -16.93 -10.59
N GLY A 226 -4.58 -15.78 -11.21
CA GLY A 226 -4.10 -15.50 -12.56
C GLY A 226 -4.03 -14.01 -12.85
N LEU A 227 -3.22 -13.66 -13.84
CA LEU A 227 -3.00 -12.30 -14.29
C LEU A 227 -3.00 -12.22 -15.80
N GLU A 228 -3.63 -11.19 -16.35
CA GLU A 228 -3.32 -10.67 -17.68
C GLU A 228 -2.33 -9.53 -17.52
N VAL A 229 -1.21 -9.62 -18.21
CA VAL A 229 -0.11 -8.65 -18.15
C VAL A 229 0.27 -8.24 -19.55
N VAL A 230 0.48 -6.96 -19.78
CA VAL A 230 1.05 -6.43 -21.03
C VAL A 230 2.54 -6.18 -20.79
N LEU A 231 3.37 -6.81 -21.63
CA LEU A 231 4.82 -6.68 -21.62
C LEU A 231 5.29 -5.37 -22.31
N PRO A 232 6.54 -4.93 -22.13
CA PRO A 232 7.04 -3.66 -22.69
C PRO A 232 6.91 -3.55 -24.23
N ASP A 233 6.97 -4.68 -24.95
CA ASP A 233 6.79 -4.75 -26.41
C ASP A 233 5.32 -4.70 -26.85
N GLY A 234 4.39 -4.70 -25.87
CA GLY A 234 2.95 -4.71 -26.09
C GLY A 234 2.37 -6.11 -26.32
N GLU A 235 3.14 -7.19 -26.09
CA GLU A 235 2.58 -8.54 -26.05
C GLU A 235 1.69 -8.71 -24.82
N VAL A 236 0.56 -9.41 -24.98
CA VAL A 236 -0.38 -9.69 -23.90
C VAL A 236 -0.18 -11.12 -23.43
N LEU A 237 0.21 -11.27 -22.18
CA LEU A 237 0.45 -12.55 -21.53
C LEU A 237 -0.66 -12.84 -20.52
N TRP A 238 -1.23 -14.05 -20.59
CA TRP A 238 -2.05 -14.59 -19.50
C TRP A 238 -1.28 -15.65 -18.73
N THR A 239 -1.26 -15.57 -17.39
CA THR A 239 -0.63 -16.57 -16.52
C THR A 239 -1.54 -16.96 -15.37
N GLY A 240 -1.57 -18.26 -15.04
CA GLY A 240 -2.48 -18.84 -14.04
C GLY A 240 -3.86 -19.17 -14.61
N ASN A 241 -4.72 -19.74 -13.80
CA ASN A 241 -6.06 -20.22 -14.17
C ASN A 241 -6.96 -20.40 -12.95
N LYS A 242 -8.22 -20.86 -13.14
CA LYS A 242 -9.19 -21.12 -12.07
C LYS A 242 -8.94 -22.44 -11.28
N CYS A 243 -7.97 -23.24 -11.68
CA CYS A 243 -7.70 -24.51 -11.03
C CYS A 243 -7.05 -24.29 -9.65
N VAL A 244 -7.48 -25.08 -8.66
CA VAL A 244 -6.87 -25.04 -7.32
C VAL A 244 -5.42 -25.51 -7.34
N LYS A 245 -5.08 -26.41 -8.28
CA LYS A 245 -3.72 -26.93 -8.48
C LYS A 245 -3.27 -26.60 -9.90
N ASP A 246 -2.10 -25.99 -10.02
CA ASP A 246 -1.42 -25.72 -11.29
C ASP A 246 0.10 -25.75 -11.03
N VAL A 247 0.77 -26.69 -11.71
CA VAL A 247 2.24 -26.91 -11.61
C VAL A 247 2.88 -26.96 -13.01
N ALA A 248 2.19 -26.39 -14.02
CA ALA A 248 2.63 -26.40 -15.41
C ALA A 248 3.64 -25.27 -15.67
N GLY A 249 4.92 -25.56 -15.49
CA GLY A 249 6.02 -24.61 -15.72
C GLY A 249 6.31 -23.72 -14.50
N TYR A 250 7.06 -22.63 -14.76
CA TYR A 250 7.36 -21.65 -13.72
C TYR A 250 6.14 -20.80 -13.39
N SER A 251 5.99 -20.41 -12.11
CA SER A 251 4.92 -19.50 -11.68
C SER A 251 5.23 -18.06 -12.11
N LEU A 252 4.93 -17.72 -13.37
CA LEU A 252 5.10 -16.36 -13.86
C LEU A 252 4.20 -15.36 -13.12
N ARG A 253 3.01 -15.80 -12.69
CA ARG A 253 2.13 -15.03 -11.84
C ARG A 253 2.85 -14.46 -10.61
N ASP A 254 3.59 -15.31 -9.89
CA ASP A 254 4.30 -14.90 -8.68
C ASP A 254 5.51 -13.99 -8.97
N LEU A 255 5.99 -13.96 -10.21
CA LEU A 255 7.02 -13.04 -10.66
C LEU A 255 6.48 -11.59 -10.82
N PHE A 256 5.25 -11.45 -11.33
CA PHE A 256 4.63 -10.14 -11.51
C PHE A 256 4.05 -9.55 -10.21
N ILE A 257 3.65 -10.40 -9.25
CA ILE A 257 3.15 -9.93 -7.95
C ILE A 257 4.32 -9.38 -7.11
N GLY A 258 4.22 -8.12 -6.69
CA GLY A 258 5.29 -7.43 -5.96
C GLY A 258 6.43 -6.94 -6.86
N SER A 259 6.20 -6.86 -8.18
CA SER A 259 7.18 -6.33 -9.13
C SER A 259 7.20 -4.80 -9.23
N GLU A 260 6.31 -4.11 -8.53
CA GLU A 260 6.19 -2.65 -8.51
C GLU A 260 6.12 -2.03 -9.92
N GLY A 261 5.46 -2.72 -10.86
CA GLY A 261 5.34 -2.26 -12.25
C GLY A 261 6.62 -2.26 -13.08
N THR A 262 7.69 -2.95 -12.64
CA THR A 262 8.99 -2.98 -13.32
C THR A 262 9.11 -4.08 -14.38
N LEU A 263 8.17 -5.04 -14.42
CA LEU A 263 8.21 -6.21 -15.31
C LEU A 263 7.08 -6.24 -16.34
N GLY A 264 5.98 -5.53 -16.11
CA GLY A 264 4.82 -5.49 -16.99
C GLY A 264 3.68 -4.68 -16.37
N VAL A 265 2.63 -4.45 -17.15
CA VAL A 265 1.42 -3.73 -16.71
C VAL A 265 0.26 -4.71 -16.59
N VAL A 266 -0.27 -4.88 -15.39
CA VAL A 266 -1.42 -5.76 -15.11
C VAL A 266 -2.69 -5.13 -15.64
N THR A 267 -3.48 -5.90 -16.42
CA THR A 267 -4.74 -5.45 -17.03
C THR A 267 -5.97 -6.27 -16.64
N LYS A 268 -5.78 -7.50 -16.11
CA LYS A 268 -6.82 -8.26 -15.44
C LYS A 268 -6.24 -9.08 -14.30
N VAL A 269 -7.03 -9.31 -13.27
CA VAL A 269 -6.67 -10.12 -12.12
C VAL A 269 -7.76 -11.13 -11.83
N LEU A 270 -7.40 -12.41 -11.84
CA LEU A 270 -8.24 -13.49 -11.36
C LEU A 270 -7.98 -13.70 -9.87
N LEU A 271 -8.97 -13.37 -9.06
CA LEU A 271 -8.90 -13.45 -7.61
C LEU A 271 -9.53 -14.73 -7.08
N LYS A 272 -8.93 -15.31 -6.05
CA LYS A 272 -9.51 -16.34 -5.20
C LYS A 272 -10.42 -15.69 -4.16
N LEU A 273 -11.58 -16.29 -3.93
CA LEU A 273 -12.48 -15.98 -2.82
C LEU A 273 -12.56 -17.16 -1.87
N ILE A 274 -13.03 -16.92 -0.66
CA ILE A 274 -13.32 -17.96 0.32
C ILE A 274 -14.74 -17.79 0.86
N PRO A 275 -15.36 -18.81 1.49
CA PRO A 275 -16.62 -18.64 2.20
C PRO A 275 -16.50 -17.56 3.28
N LYS A 276 -17.55 -16.74 3.44
CA LYS A 276 -17.57 -15.71 4.49
C LYS A 276 -17.59 -16.38 5.87
N PRO A 277 -16.73 -15.95 6.83
CA PRO A 277 -16.77 -16.44 8.21
C PRO A 277 -18.16 -16.23 8.84
N ALA A 278 -18.65 -17.27 9.55
CA ALA A 278 -20.00 -17.29 10.10
C ALA A 278 -20.15 -16.40 11.36
N ALA A 279 -19.05 -16.20 12.08
CA ALA A 279 -19.01 -15.38 13.30
C ALA A 279 -17.70 -14.60 13.38
N LYS A 280 -17.73 -13.51 14.16
CA LYS A 280 -16.58 -12.67 14.44
C LYS A 280 -16.73 -12.07 15.84
N LYS A 281 -15.60 -11.92 16.56
CA LYS A 281 -15.56 -11.26 17.86
C LYS A 281 -14.37 -10.31 17.92
N THR A 282 -14.64 -9.05 18.27
CA THR A 282 -13.64 -7.97 18.35
C THR A 282 -13.47 -7.54 19.79
N MET A 283 -12.24 -7.35 20.25
CA MET A 283 -11.92 -6.88 21.59
C MET A 283 -10.71 -5.95 21.60
N VAL A 284 -10.63 -5.13 22.64
CA VAL A 284 -9.50 -4.24 22.90
C VAL A 284 -8.91 -4.57 24.26
N ALA A 285 -7.57 -4.67 24.34
CA ALA A 285 -6.83 -4.79 25.58
C ALA A 285 -5.87 -3.61 25.74
N THR A 286 -5.74 -3.07 26.96
CA THR A 286 -4.88 -1.93 27.26
C THR A 286 -3.79 -2.31 28.24
N PHE A 287 -2.60 -1.72 28.08
CA PHE A 287 -1.40 -2.07 28.86
C PHE A 287 -0.65 -0.82 29.31
N ASN A 288 -0.02 -0.90 30.51
CA ASN A 288 0.87 0.13 31.05
C ASN A 288 2.28 0.10 30.46
N ALA A 289 2.62 -0.92 29.67
CA ALA A 289 3.92 -1.08 29.06
C ALA A 289 3.78 -1.78 27.69
N MET A 290 4.55 -1.30 26.72
CA MET A 290 4.60 -1.89 25.36
C MET A 290 5.08 -3.35 25.39
N ASP A 291 6.03 -3.69 26.28
CA ASP A 291 6.54 -5.05 26.43
C ASP A 291 5.46 -6.04 26.86
N HIS A 292 4.53 -5.64 27.71
CA HIS A 292 3.40 -6.47 28.13
C HIS A 292 2.48 -6.80 26.98
N ALA A 293 2.18 -5.79 26.12
CA ALA A 293 1.40 -6.00 24.91
C ALA A 293 2.11 -6.95 23.93
N ALA A 294 3.42 -6.76 23.70
CA ALA A 294 4.20 -7.62 22.82
C ALA A 294 4.29 -9.08 23.35
N GLN A 295 4.45 -9.26 24.66
CA GLN A 295 4.44 -10.61 25.26
C GLN A 295 3.07 -11.26 25.14
N CYS A 296 1.98 -10.49 25.33
CA CYS A 296 0.62 -10.99 25.12
C CYS A 296 0.42 -11.52 23.70
N VAL A 297 0.90 -10.82 22.67
CA VAL A 297 0.87 -11.28 21.28
C VAL A 297 1.62 -12.61 21.12
N SER A 298 2.83 -12.69 21.67
CA SER A 298 3.63 -13.92 21.62
C SER A 298 2.93 -15.11 22.30
N ASP A 299 2.31 -14.87 23.45
CA ASP A 299 1.60 -15.90 24.20
C ASP A 299 0.32 -16.37 23.50
N ILE A 300 -0.42 -15.45 22.80
CA ILE A 300 -1.58 -15.80 21.98
C ILE A 300 -1.17 -16.76 20.85
N ILE A 301 -0.09 -16.44 20.14
CA ILE A 301 0.42 -17.29 19.06
C ILE A 301 0.95 -18.63 19.61
N ALA A 302 1.65 -18.61 20.75
CA ALA A 302 2.13 -19.84 21.42
C ALA A 302 0.99 -20.74 21.89
N ALA A 303 -0.17 -20.17 22.22
CA ALA A 303 -1.40 -20.91 22.54
C ALA A 303 -2.11 -21.48 21.29
N GLN A 304 -1.47 -21.40 20.11
CA GLN A 304 -2.01 -21.89 18.82
C GLN A 304 -3.30 -21.18 18.37
N ILE A 305 -3.51 -19.94 18.84
CA ILE A 305 -4.60 -19.09 18.38
C ILE A 305 -4.04 -18.18 17.27
N ILE A 306 -4.74 -18.16 16.12
CA ILE A 306 -4.41 -17.30 14.98
C ILE A 306 -5.57 -16.32 14.77
N PRO A 307 -5.57 -15.16 15.44
CA PRO A 307 -6.60 -14.14 15.26
C PRO A 307 -6.63 -13.63 13.83
N CYS A 308 -7.80 -13.22 13.34
CA CYS A 308 -7.87 -12.60 12.03
C CYS A 308 -7.32 -11.16 12.04
N THR A 309 -7.28 -10.52 13.22
CA THR A 309 -6.68 -9.20 13.42
C THR A 309 -5.98 -9.17 14.78
N LEU A 310 -4.75 -8.67 14.81
CA LEU A 310 -3.97 -8.48 16.04
C LEU A 310 -3.08 -7.25 15.88
N GLU A 311 -3.66 -6.08 16.20
CA GLU A 311 -3.14 -4.77 15.89
C GLU A 311 -2.68 -4.04 17.14
N PHE A 312 -1.66 -3.21 16.97
CA PHE A 312 -1.04 -2.43 18.05
C PHE A 312 -1.09 -0.93 17.77
N LEU A 313 -1.30 -0.16 18.83
CA LEU A 313 -1.09 1.29 18.84
C LEU A 313 -0.31 1.67 20.11
N ASP A 314 0.72 2.49 19.96
CA ASP A 314 1.39 3.13 21.08
C ASP A 314 0.59 4.32 21.62
N ARG A 315 0.99 4.85 22.79
CA ARG A 315 0.33 5.99 23.45
C ARG A 315 0.15 7.18 22.50
N THR A 316 1.18 7.56 21.75
CA THR A 316 1.11 8.69 20.80
C THR A 316 0.03 8.46 19.76
N THR A 317 0.01 7.27 19.17
CA THR A 317 -0.98 6.91 18.15
C THR A 317 -2.39 6.82 18.72
N ILE A 318 -2.57 6.26 19.94
CA ILE A 318 -3.87 6.17 20.62
C ILE A 318 -4.49 7.57 20.77
N HIS A 319 -3.73 8.54 21.30
CA HIS A 319 -4.20 9.91 21.47
C HIS A 319 -4.58 10.56 20.13
N CYS A 320 -3.73 10.40 19.11
CA CYS A 320 -4.02 10.96 17.79
C CYS A 320 -5.27 10.36 17.14
N VAL A 321 -5.42 9.05 17.26
CA VAL A 321 -6.59 8.34 16.71
C VAL A 321 -7.86 8.75 17.42
N GLU A 322 -7.84 8.87 18.77
CA GLU A 322 -9.00 9.31 19.52
C GLU A 322 -9.39 10.75 19.20
N ASP A 323 -8.42 11.66 19.10
CA ASP A 323 -8.68 13.05 18.68
C ASP A 323 -9.28 13.15 17.29
N TYR A 324 -8.91 12.22 16.41
CA TYR A 324 -9.38 12.17 15.02
C TYR A 324 -10.74 11.50 14.87
N ALA A 325 -10.90 10.30 15.45
CA ALA A 325 -12.04 9.41 15.20
C ALA A 325 -13.11 9.46 16.29
N LYS A 326 -12.75 9.84 17.55
CA LYS A 326 -13.65 9.99 18.71
C LYS A 326 -14.50 8.74 18.97
N VAL A 327 -13.84 7.59 19.03
CA VAL A 327 -14.51 6.28 19.20
C VAL A 327 -14.47 5.77 20.65
N GLY A 328 -13.95 6.58 21.60
CA GLY A 328 -13.85 6.24 23.02
C GLY A 328 -12.70 5.30 23.32
N LEU A 329 -11.53 5.51 22.69
CA LEU A 329 -10.31 4.80 23.07
C LEU A 329 -9.84 5.25 24.46
N PRO A 330 -9.34 4.33 25.30
CA PRO A 330 -8.73 4.71 26.59
C PRO A 330 -7.40 5.44 26.37
N LEU A 331 -7.22 6.57 27.04
CA LEU A 331 -6.06 7.46 26.89
C LEU A 331 -5.00 7.28 27.97
N ASP A 332 -5.29 6.54 29.03
CA ASP A 332 -4.46 6.31 30.21
C ASP A 332 -3.61 5.03 30.11
N CYS A 333 -3.20 4.65 28.90
CA CYS A 333 -2.39 3.47 28.65
C CYS A 333 -1.17 3.78 27.74
N GLU A 334 -0.14 2.95 27.84
CA GLU A 334 1.06 3.02 26.99
C GLU A 334 0.90 2.23 25.69
N ALA A 335 0.03 1.22 25.69
CA ALA A 335 -0.22 0.37 24.54
C ALA A 335 -1.65 -0.13 24.50
N LEU A 336 -2.19 -0.28 23.28
CA LEU A 336 -3.48 -0.87 23.01
C LEU A 336 -3.33 -1.97 21.96
N LEU A 337 -3.92 -3.14 22.25
CA LEU A 337 -4.13 -4.21 21.27
C LEU A 337 -5.58 -4.24 20.83
N LEU A 338 -5.83 -4.16 19.52
CA LEU A 338 -7.10 -4.51 18.89
C LEU A 338 -6.99 -5.95 18.39
N MET A 339 -7.83 -6.83 18.93
CA MET A 339 -7.82 -8.26 18.67
C MET A 339 -9.14 -8.70 18.07
N GLU A 340 -9.10 -9.50 17.01
CA GLU A 340 -10.30 -10.00 16.37
C GLU A 340 -10.12 -11.48 16.00
N THR A 341 -11.09 -12.32 16.34
CA THR A 341 -11.17 -13.70 15.88
C THR A 341 -12.44 -13.91 15.07
N ASP A 342 -12.37 -14.76 14.05
CA ASP A 342 -13.49 -15.08 13.17
C ASP A 342 -13.48 -16.55 12.74
N GLY A 343 -14.65 -17.08 12.35
CA GLY A 343 -14.80 -18.44 11.89
C GLY A 343 -16.11 -19.08 12.34
N HIS A 344 -16.02 -20.32 12.83
CA HIS A 344 -17.16 -21.04 13.39
C HIS A 344 -17.56 -20.45 14.76
N PRO A 345 -18.85 -20.21 15.08
CA PRO A 345 -19.27 -19.54 16.30
C PRO A 345 -18.67 -20.10 17.59
N ALA A 346 -18.66 -21.42 17.77
CA ALA A 346 -18.10 -22.04 18.98
C ALA A 346 -16.58 -21.83 19.11
N ALA A 347 -15.83 -21.87 18.00
CA ALA A 347 -14.39 -21.60 18.01
C ALA A 347 -14.11 -20.12 18.33
N VAL A 348 -14.90 -19.20 17.77
CA VAL A 348 -14.77 -17.75 18.03
C VAL A 348 -14.98 -17.43 19.51
N GLU A 349 -15.96 -18.07 20.19
CA GLU A 349 -16.19 -17.88 21.63
C GLU A 349 -15.01 -18.39 22.47
N ASP A 350 -14.50 -19.59 22.17
CA ASP A 350 -13.37 -20.20 22.88
C ASP A 350 -12.08 -19.40 22.69
N GLU A 351 -11.75 -19.05 21.45
CA GLU A 351 -10.56 -18.24 21.12
C GLU A 351 -10.62 -16.86 21.78
N ALA A 352 -11.77 -16.18 21.73
CA ALA A 352 -11.94 -14.87 22.35
C ALA A 352 -11.77 -14.92 23.87
N ALA A 353 -12.32 -15.95 24.54
CA ALA A 353 -12.15 -16.15 25.97
C ALA A 353 -10.67 -16.36 26.32
N LYS A 354 -9.97 -17.25 25.61
CA LYS A 354 -8.55 -17.53 25.81
C LYS A 354 -7.67 -16.28 25.56
N MET A 355 -7.94 -15.52 24.50
CA MET A 355 -7.21 -14.27 24.24
C MET A 355 -7.40 -13.26 25.38
N ALA A 356 -8.62 -13.14 25.92
CA ALA A 356 -8.89 -12.26 27.07
C ALA A 356 -8.16 -12.71 28.34
N GLU A 357 -8.06 -14.01 28.61
CA GLU A 357 -7.29 -14.56 29.72
C GLU A 357 -5.79 -14.31 29.56
N LEU A 358 -5.25 -14.54 28.36
CA LEU A 358 -3.84 -14.28 28.05
C LEU A 358 -3.50 -12.80 28.19
N ALA A 359 -4.38 -11.90 27.76
CA ALA A 359 -4.19 -10.47 27.94
C ALA A 359 -4.11 -10.09 29.44
N LYS A 360 -5.02 -10.62 30.26
CA LYS A 360 -5.00 -10.41 31.73
C LYS A 360 -3.74 -10.99 32.37
N LYS A 361 -3.33 -12.20 31.97
CA LYS A 361 -2.09 -12.85 32.45
C LYS A 361 -0.85 -11.99 32.16
N ASN A 362 -0.84 -11.30 31.01
CA ASN A 362 0.24 -10.40 30.61
C ASN A 362 0.06 -8.97 31.12
N GLY A 363 -0.78 -8.74 32.12
CA GLY A 363 -0.90 -7.44 32.80
C GLY A 363 -1.76 -6.42 32.06
N ALA A 364 -2.73 -6.87 31.25
CA ALA A 364 -3.71 -5.95 30.69
C ALA A 364 -4.51 -5.26 31.81
N MET A 365 -4.57 -3.93 31.76
CA MET A 365 -5.35 -3.12 32.69
C MET A 365 -6.86 -3.33 32.51
N ALA A 366 -7.27 -3.47 31.25
CA ALA A 366 -8.66 -3.75 30.87
C ALA A 366 -8.70 -4.58 29.60
N VAL A 367 -9.72 -5.44 29.52
CA VAL A 367 -10.10 -6.12 28.28
C VAL A 367 -11.57 -5.84 28.02
N ARG A 368 -11.87 -5.19 26.90
CA ARG A 368 -13.23 -4.81 26.49
C ARG A 368 -13.62 -5.53 25.20
N VAL A 369 -14.69 -6.30 25.23
CA VAL A 369 -15.28 -6.91 24.04
C VAL A 369 -16.26 -5.94 23.42
N ALA A 370 -16.24 -5.76 22.10
CA ALA A 370 -17.20 -4.93 21.38
C ALA A 370 -18.64 -5.43 21.59
N LYS A 371 -19.55 -4.52 21.93
CA LYS A 371 -20.94 -4.85 22.29
C LYS A 371 -21.76 -5.30 21.08
N ASN A 372 -21.38 -4.82 19.90
CA ASN A 372 -22.09 -5.09 18.65
C ASN A 372 -21.16 -4.85 17.45
N GLU A 373 -21.65 -5.15 16.26
CA GLU A 373 -20.91 -4.99 15.00
C GLU A 373 -20.57 -3.51 14.71
N ALA A 374 -21.41 -2.57 15.09
CA ALA A 374 -21.14 -1.14 14.88
C ALA A 374 -19.93 -0.67 15.69
N GLU A 375 -19.81 -1.08 16.97
CA GLU A 375 -18.64 -0.79 17.81
C GLU A 375 -17.39 -1.49 17.26
N ALA A 376 -17.48 -2.76 16.84
CA ALA A 376 -16.37 -3.49 16.22
C ALA A 376 -15.85 -2.78 14.95
N ASN A 377 -16.77 -2.33 14.09
CA ASN A 377 -16.43 -1.59 12.87
C ASN A 377 -15.82 -0.21 13.18
N SER A 378 -16.30 0.48 14.23
CA SER A 378 -15.70 1.73 14.69
C SER A 378 -14.25 1.55 15.14
N LEU A 379 -13.96 0.54 15.95
CA LEU A 379 -12.60 0.22 16.41
C LEU A 379 -11.67 -0.12 15.25
N ALA A 380 -12.11 -0.94 14.31
CA ALA A 380 -11.34 -1.27 13.11
C ALA A 380 -11.10 -0.03 12.22
N THR A 381 -12.10 0.85 12.09
CA THR A 381 -11.97 2.11 11.33
C THR A 381 -11.00 3.07 12.02
N ALA A 382 -11.07 3.20 13.35
CA ALA A 382 -10.12 3.98 14.13
C ALA A 382 -8.68 3.50 13.90
N ARG A 383 -8.42 2.19 13.96
CA ARG A 383 -7.09 1.62 13.68
C ARG A 383 -6.61 1.93 12.25
N ARG A 384 -7.48 1.80 11.24
CA ARG A 384 -7.12 2.14 9.85
C ARG A 384 -6.82 3.62 9.66
N SER A 385 -7.33 4.50 10.53
CA SER A 385 -7.07 5.94 10.47
C SER A 385 -5.74 6.36 11.12
N ALA A 386 -4.97 5.45 11.71
CA ALA A 386 -3.77 5.76 12.49
C ALA A 386 -2.78 6.64 11.71
N PHE A 387 -2.45 6.29 10.47
CA PHE A 387 -1.56 7.10 9.63
C PHE A 387 -2.13 8.50 9.38
N SER A 388 -3.40 8.61 8.98
CA SER A 388 -4.06 9.90 8.72
C SER A 388 -4.19 10.75 9.99
N ALA A 389 -4.38 10.13 11.15
CA ALA A 389 -4.43 10.81 12.43
C ALA A 389 -3.07 11.40 12.81
N LEU A 390 -2.00 10.61 12.67
CA LEU A 390 -0.63 11.06 12.91
C LEU A 390 -0.20 12.17 11.94
N ALA A 391 -0.61 12.10 10.67
CA ALA A 391 -0.31 13.11 9.65
C ALA A 391 -0.87 14.51 9.96
N ARG A 392 -1.75 14.66 10.97
CA ARG A 392 -2.24 15.96 11.43
C ARG A 392 -1.31 16.66 12.43
N LEU A 393 -0.38 15.94 13.03
CA LEU A 393 0.47 16.44 14.10
C LEU A 393 1.72 17.18 13.63
N ALA A 394 2.12 16.95 12.38
CA ALA A 394 3.33 17.53 11.82
C ALA A 394 3.14 17.84 10.34
N PRO A 395 3.86 18.83 9.79
CA PRO A 395 3.81 19.17 8.37
C PRO A 395 4.20 18.02 7.45
N THR A 396 5.14 17.16 7.90
CA THR A 396 5.62 15.99 7.17
C THR A 396 5.54 14.76 8.06
N THR A 397 4.97 13.68 7.52
CA THR A 397 4.86 12.39 8.18
C THR A 397 5.53 11.35 7.31
N ILE A 398 6.51 10.62 7.86
CA ILE A 398 7.25 9.59 7.14
C ILE A 398 6.98 8.26 7.84
N LEU A 399 6.31 7.37 7.12
CA LEU A 399 5.90 6.06 7.61
C LEU A 399 6.89 5.01 7.10
N GLU A 400 7.43 4.23 8.02
CA GLU A 400 8.28 3.08 7.69
C GLU A 400 7.56 1.75 7.96
N ASP A 401 8.19 0.67 7.50
CA ASP A 401 7.56 -0.65 7.41
C ASP A 401 8.62 -1.72 7.68
N ALA A 402 8.91 -1.94 8.97
CA ALA A 402 9.90 -2.91 9.41
C ALA A 402 9.21 -4.18 9.89
N THR A 403 9.60 -5.34 9.34
CA THR A 403 9.01 -6.62 9.72
C THR A 403 10.08 -7.55 10.26
N VAL A 404 9.80 -8.20 11.38
CA VAL A 404 10.68 -9.17 12.03
C VAL A 404 9.94 -10.48 12.33
N PRO A 405 10.64 -11.60 12.53
CA PRO A 405 10.01 -12.81 13.07
C PRO A 405 9.24 -12.47 14.36
N ARG A 406 8.07 -13.06 14.56
CA ARG A 406 7.17 -12.74 15.68
C ARG A 406 7.85 -12.82 17.04
N SER A 407 8.77 -13.77 17.23
CA SER A 407 9.57 -13.92 18.46
C SER A 407 10.49 -12.73 18.76
N GLU A 408 10.83 -11.95 17.75
CA GLU A 408 11.75 -10.81 17.85
C GLU A 408 11.01 -9.47 18.03
N LEU A 409 9.70 -9.48 17.96
CA LEU A 409 8.86 -8.29 17.93
C LEU A 409 9.08 -7.37 19.15
N ALA A 410 9.09 -7.93 20.36
CA ALA A 410 9.32 -7.16 21.58
C ALA A 410 10.71 -6.48 21.59
N LYS A 411 11.73 -7.13 21.03
CA LYS A 411 13.07 -6.55 20.87
C LYS A 411 13.04 -5.39 19.89
N MET A 412 12.35 -5.56 18.76
CA MET A 412 12.24 -4.54 17.72
C MET A 412 11.52 -3.28 18.23
N ILE A 413 10.42 -3.44 18.98
CA ILE A 413 9.70 -2.30 19.59
C ILE A 413 10.60 -1.51 20.53
N ARG A 414 11.32 -2.19 21.43
CA ARG A 414 12.28 -1.54 22.33
C ARG A 414 13.38 -0.82 21.55
N PHE A 415 13.85 -1.41 20.48
CA PHE A 415 14.89 -0.83 19.62
C PHE A 415 14.39 0.46 18.94
N VAL A 416 13.21 0.45 18.35
CA VAL A 416 12.59 1.64 17.74
C VAL A 416 12.45 2.77 18.78
N ALA A 417 11.98 2.47 19.99
CA ALA A 417 11.87 3.45 21.07
C ALA A 417 13.26 4.01 21.49
N ALA A 418 14.29 3.16 21.54
CA ALA A 418 15.66 3.58 21.85
C ALA A 418 16.26 4.47 20.75
N VAL A 419 16.02 4.15 19.47
CA VAL A 419 16.43 4.96 18.31
C VAL A 419 15.74 6.32 18.34
N ALA A 420 14.43 6.36 18.61
CA ALA A 420 13.68 7.61 18.74
C ALA A 420 14.32 8.53 19.80
N LYS A 421 14.61 7.98 20.97
CA LYS A 421 15.27 8.71 22.08
C LYS A 421 16.69 9.14 21.71
N LYS A 422 17.50 8.25 21.12
CA LYS A 422 18.89 8.52 20.72
C LYS A 422 19.00 9.70 19.77
N HIS A 423 18.12 9.75 18.77
CA HIS A 423 18.13 10.78 17.73
C HIS A 423 17.25 11.99 18.06
N ASN A 424 16.61 12.00 19.26
CA ASN A 424 15.65 13.03 19.68
C ASN A 424 14.57 13.27 18.60
N LEU A 425 13.85 12.20 18.23
CA LEU A 425 12.81 12.20 17.20
C LEU A 425 11.44 11.88 17.80
N ARG A 426 10.40 12.47 17.23
CA ARG A 426 9.00 12.15 17.57
C ARG A 426 8.52 11.02 16.66
N ILE A 427 8.19 9.89 17.28
CA ILE A 427 7.68 8.71 16.56
C ILE A 427 6.35 8.29 17.19
N GLY A 428 5.35 8.02 16.35
CA GLY A 428 4.17 7.23 16.70
C GLY A 428 4.30 5.85 16.07
N THR A 429 4.08 4.79 16.85
CA THR A 429 4.22 3.42 16.34
C THR A 429 2.90 2.68 16.40
N PHE A 430 2.53 2.11 15.28
CA PHE A 430 1.42 1.17 15.17
C PHE A 430 1.84 0.01 14.26
N GLY A 431 1.03 -1.04 14.16
CA GLY A 431 1.39 -2.13 13.26
C GLY A 431 0.58 -3.40 13.45
N HIS A 432 0.86 -4.34 12.56
CA HIS A 432 0.28 -5.68 12.52
C HIS A 432 1.11 -6.61 13.41
N MET A 433 0.84 -6.56 14.72
CA MET A 433 1.68 -7.28 15.71
C MET A 433 1.66 -8.79 15.50
N GLY A 434 0.54 -9.31 15.01
CA GLY A 434 0.38 -10.75 14.81
C GLY A 434 1.33 -11.34 13.77
N ASP A 435 1.73 -10.58 12.77
CA ASP A 435 2.66 -11.01 11.72
C ASP A 435 4.05 -10.37 11.80
N GLY A 436 4.29 -9.57 12.85
CA GLY A 436 5.61 -8.98 13.12
C GLY A 436 5.91 -7.70 12.38
N ASN A 437 4.90 -7.08 11.75
CA ASN A 437 5.06 -5.88 10.95
C ASN A 437 4.75 -4.62 11.75
N LEU A 438 5.72 -3.73 11.86
CA LEU A 438 5.66 -2.47 12.59
C LEU A 438 5.76 -1.27 11.65
N HIS A 439 5.00 -0.23 11.97
CA HIS A 439 5.00 1.04 11.25
C HIS A 439 5.49 2.19 12.15
N PRO A 440 6.80 2.33 12.39
CA PRO A 440 7.34 3.53 13.02
C PRO A 440 7.07 4.73 12.11
N THR A 441 6.39 5.72 12.65
CA THR A 441 5.93 6.90 11.89
C THR A 441 6.57 8.15 12.46
N PHE A 442 7.45 8.76 11.70
CA PHE A 442 8.20 9.96 12.10
C PHE A 442 7.38 11.20 11.82
N LEU A 443 7.27 12.06 12.83
CA LEU A 443 6.52 13.30 12.80
C LEU A 443 7.51 14.46 12.75
N THR A 444 7.63 15.14 11.61
CA THR A 444 8.68 16.12 11.34
C THR A 444 8.21 17.26 10.44
N ASP A 445 9.13 18.13 10.08
CA ASP A 445 9.01 19.10 9.00
C ASP A 445 10.18 18.88 8.02
N GLU A 446 9.89 18.52 6.78
CA GLU A 446 10.91 18.28 5.75
C GLU A 446 11.83 19.48 5.49
N ARG A 447 11.41 20.69 5.86
CA ARG A 447 12.22 21.90 5.79
C ARG A 447 13.32 21.94 6.84
N ASN A 448 13.20 21.14 7.92
CA ASN A 448 14.24 20.97 8.93
C ASN A 448 15.26 19.92 8.48
N THR A 449 16.21 20.36 7.65
CA THR A 449 17.22 19.47 7.05
C THR A 449 18.08 18.72 8.08
N ALA A 450 18.34 19.32 9.25
CA ALA A 450 19.09 18.69 10.32
C ALA A 450 18.31 17.55 10.97
N GLU A 451 16.99 17.70 11.14
CA GLU A 451 16.12 16.64 11.64
C GLU A 451 15.95 15.53 10.60
N MET A 452 15.77 15.89 9.31
CA MET A 452 15.71 14.93 8.21
C MET A 452 16.97 14.07 8.12
N ALA A 453 18.16 14.63 8.34
CA ALA A 453 19.40 13.86 8.40
C ALA A 453 19.39 12.83 9.56
N ARG A 454 18.90 13.22 10.76
CA ARG A 454 18.77 12.29 11.90
C ARG A 454 17.73 11.19 11.64
N ILE A 455 16.63 11.52 10.95
CA ILE A 455 15.61 10.55 10.55
C ILE A 455 16.21 9.52 9.58
N HIS A 456 17.02 9.96 8.61
CA HIS A 456 17.68 9.05 7.68
C HIS A 456 18.63 8.06 8.39
N GLU A 457 19.41 8.54 9.37
CA GLU A 457 20.25 7.65 10.19
C GLU A 457 19.40 6.70 11.05
N ALA A 458 18.28 7.19 11.60
CA ALA A 458 17.35 6.35 12.36
C ALA A 458 16.75 5.23 11.48
N PHE A 459 16.37 5.50 10.24
CA PHE A 459 15.92 4.47 9.29
C PHE A 459 16.94 3.39 9.06
N LYS A 460 18.20 3.80 8.83
CA LYS A 460 19.28 2.87 8.62
C LYS A 460 19.47 1.93 9.82
N GLU A 461 19.44 2.48 11.04
CA GLU A 461 19.55 1.67 12.25
C GLU A 461 18.37 0.71 12.40
N ILE A 462 17.15 1.16 12.14
CA ILE A 462 15.92 0.34 12.23
C ILE A 462 15.95 -0.81 11.21
N PHE A 463 16.32 -0.55 9.95
CA PHE A 463 16.41 -1.60 8.94
C PHE A 463 17.58 -2.56 9.18
N ASP A 464 18.73 -2.05 9.66
CA ASP A 464 19.86 -2.87 10.04
C ASP A 464 19.50 -3.84 11.16
N GLU A 465 18.75 -3.37 12.16
CA GLU A 465 18.27 -4.21 13.25
C GLU A 465 17.22 -5.22 12.77
N ALA A 466 16.27 -4.81 11.90
CA ALA A 466 15.30 -5.73 11.33
C ALA A 466 15.99 -6.89 10.59
N ILE A 467 16.98 -6.59 9.74
CA ILE A 467 17.78 -7.60 9.04
C ILE A 467 18.56 -8.48 10.03
N ARG A 468 19.18 -7.89 11.06
CA ARG A 468 19.93 -8.62 12.10
C ARG A 468 19.06 -9.61 12.86
N LEU A 469 17.80 -9.26 13.08
CA LEU A 469 16.82 -10.11 13.73
C LEU A 469 16.20 -11.18 12.79
N GLY A 470 16.66 -11.26 11.53
CA GLY A 470 16.15 -12.21 10.54
C GLY A 470 14.88 -11.76 9.85
N GLY A 471 14.58 -10.47 9.90
CA GLY A 471 13.43 -9.84 9.29
C GLY A 471 13.70 -9.24 7.90
N THR A 472 12.85 -8.30 7.48
CA THR A 472 12.91 -7.62 6.18
C THR A 472 12.72 -6.11 6.33
N ILE A 473 13.14 -5.37 5.30
CA ILE A 473 13.02 -3.90 5.23
C ILE A 473 11.61 -3.42 4.83
N THR A 474 10.75 -4.34 4.39
CA THR A 474 9.35 -4.04 4.05
C THR A 474 8.49 -5.28 4.19
N GLY A 475 7.36 -5.14 4.88
CA GLY A 475 6.34 -6.20 5.03
C GLY A 475 5.25 -6.10 3.98
N GLU A 476 4.84 -4.86 3.65
CA GLU A 476 3.70 -4.65 2.75
C GLU A 476 3.78 -3.40 1.86
N HIS A 477 4.66 -2.42 2.15
CA HIS A 477 4.68 -1.14 1.42
C HIS A 477 5.46 -1.19 0.11
N GLY A 478 6.32 -2.20 -0.11
CA GLY A 478 7.24 -2.27 -1.23
C GLY A 478 8.55 -1.51 -0.98
N VAL A 479 9.44 -1.59 -1.94
CA VAL A 479 10.78 -0.97 -1.93
C VAL A 479 10.75 0.43 -2.55
N GLY A 480 10.17 0.55 -3.73
CA GLY A 480 10.02 1.81 -4.48
C GLY A 480 11.30 2.60 -4.64
N VAL A 481 11.20 3.91 -4.41
CA VAL A 481 12.33 4.84 -4.30
C VAL A 481 12.85 4.90 -2.87
N ALA A 482 11.93 4.82 -1.89
CA ALA A 482 12.23 5.10 -0.48
C ALA A 482 13.23 4.11 0.15
N LYS A 483 13.18 2.84 -0.26
CA LYS A 483 13.96 1.76 0.37
C LYS A 483 14.99 1.10 -0.55
N LYS A 484 15.13 1.57 -1.80
CA LYS A 484 16.04 0.94 -2.79
C LYS A 484 17.48 0.85 -2.33
N ASP A 485 17.97 1.83 -1.57
CA ASP A 485 19.35 1.86 -1.07
C ASP A 485 19.62 0.79 0.00
N PHE A 486 18.58 0.27 0.64
CA PHE A 486 18.66 -0.79 1.65
C PHE A 486 18.50 -2.20 1.05
N LEU A 487 17.88 -2.31 -0.14
CA LEU A 487 17.63 -3.60 -0.77
C LEU A 487 18.89 -4.44 -1.03
N PRO A 488 20.02 -3.90 -1.50
CA PRO A 488 21.22 -4.69 -1.71
C PRO A 488 21.75 -5.35 -0.43
N LYS A 489 21.67 -4.66 0.70
CA LYS A 489 22.09 -5.20 2.00
C LYS A 489 21.18 -6.35 2.46
N PHE A 490 19.88 -6.21 2.21
CA PHE A 490 18.88 -7.23 2.55
C PHE A 490 18.99 -8.46 1.64
N ALA A 491 19.04 -8.25 0.32
CA ALA A 491 18.96 -9.31 -0.67
C ALA A 491 20.30 -10.03 -0.93
N GLY A 492 21.41 -9.30 -0.80
CA GLY A 492 22.74 -9.78 -1.17
C GLY A 492 22.97 -9.89 -2.69
N ASP A 493 24.23 -10.05 -3.08
CA ASP A 493 24.68 -9.95 -4.48
C ASP A 493 24.03 -10.95 -5.43
N ALA A 494 23.84 -12.19 -4.98
CA ALA A 494 23.29 -13.25 -5.83
C ALA A 494 21.83 -12.96 -6.20
N GLN A 495 21.01 -12.59 -5.22
CA GLN A 495 19.60 -12.26 -5.45
C GLN A 495 19.47 -10.97 -6.29
N MET A 496 20.27 -9.94 -6.01
CA MET A 496 20.31 -8.70 -6.79
C MET A 496 20.67 -8.96 -8.26
N ARG A 497 21.65 -9.83 -8.52
CA ARG A 497 22.03 -10.22 -9.90
C ARG A 497 20.86 -10.89 -10.63
N VAL A 498 20.17 -11.83 -9.98
CA VAL A 498 19.03 -12.54 -10.59
C VAL A 498 17.88 -11.58 -10.90
N MET A 499 17.50 -10.71 -9.95
CA MET A 499 16.43 -9.73 -10.17
C MET A 499 16.75 -8.78 -11.33
N ARG A 500 17.99 -8.27 -11.41
CA ARG A 500 18.43 -7.43 -12.53
C ARG A 500 18.41 -8.16 -13.87
N ALA A 501 18.81 -9.45 -13.89
CA ALA A 501 18.77 -10.27 -15.11
C ALA A 501 17.33 -10.49 -15.60
N LEU A 502 16.38 -10.83 -14.69
CA LEU A 502 14.97 -10.98 -15.01
C LEU A 502 14.38 -9.71 -15.60
N ARG A 503 14.64 -8.55 -14.97
CA ARG A 503 14.21 -7.26 -15.50
C ARG A 503 14.82 -6.97 -16.88
N GLY A 504 16.12 -7.26 -17.07
CA GLY A 504 16.80 -7.04 -18.35
C GLY A 504 16.27 -7.90 -19.49
N VAL A 505 15.74 -9.10 -19.20
CA VAL A 505 15.09 -9.96 -20.19
C VAL A 505 13.70 -9.44 -20.57
N LEU A 506 12.89 -9.03 -19.60
CA LEU A 506 11.52 -8.59 -19.83
C LEU A 506 11.42 -7.14 -20.31
N ASP A 507 12.29 -6.24 -19.80
CA ASP A 507 12.33 -4.82 -20.16
C ASP A 507 13.75 -4.39 -20.57
N PRO A 508 14.25 -4.81 -21.74
CA PRO A 508 15.61 -4.53 -22.20
C PRO A 508 15.88 -3.03 -22.42
N ASN A 509 14.85 -2.25 -22.73
CA ASN A 509 14.95 -0.80 -22.90
C ASN A 509 14.77 -0.02 -21.59
N ARG A 510 14.45 -0.71 -20.47
CA ARG A 510 14.25 -0.14 -19.14
C ARG A 510 13.25 1.01 -19.10
N ILE A 511 12.14 0.86 -19.85
CA ILE A 511 11.09 1.87 -19.89
C ILE A 511 10.13 1.77 -18.70
N LEU A 512 9.96 0.55 -18.13
CA LEU A 512 8.98 0.32 -17.08
C LEU A 512 9.52 0.77 -15.71
N ASN A 513 8.81 1.72 -15.13
CA ASN A 513 8.99 2.22 -13.77
C ASN A 513 10.47 2.40 -13.36
N PRO A 514 11.28 3.15 -14.15
CA PRO A 514 12.72 3.29 -13.90
C PRO A 514 12.98 4.04 -12.58
N GLY A 515 14.15 3.78 -11.97
CA GLY A 515 14.58 4.38 -10.71
C GLY A 515 13.95 3.78 -9.46
N LYS A 516 13.17 2.69 -9.59
CA LYS A 516 12.54 1.95 -8.48
C LYS A 516 13.24 0.63 -8.22
N MET A 517 13.10 0.13 -6.99
CA MET A 517 13.67 -1.12 -6.51
C MET A 517 15.19 -1.17 -6.59
N PHE A 518 15.76 -1.37 -7.76
CA PHE A 518 17.20 -1.60 -8.00
C PHE A 518 17.63 -1.11 -9.38
N ASP A 519 17.87 0.12 -9.55
CA ASP A 519 18.50 0.67 -10.78
C ASP A 519 19.89 1.18 -10.48
#